data_d541033fa74f76ce4a3fce95d8325fc4
#
_entry.id   d541033fa74f76ce4a3fce95d8325fc4
#
_cell.length_a   1.000
_cell.length_b   1.000
_cell.length_c   1.000
_cell.angle_alpha   90.00
_cell.angle_beta   90.00
_cell.angle_gamma   90.00
#
_symmetry.space_group_name_H-M   'P 1'
#
loop_
_entity.id
_entity.type
_entity.pdbx_description
1 polymer ?
#
loop_
_entity_poly.entity_id
_entity_poly.type
_entity_poly.pdbx_seq_one_letter_code
_entity_poly.pdbx_strand_id
1 'polypeptide(L)'
;MVNPLQSLRLPIGHPLVEILCELSLNNKAVFNEEAPINFKKEVSEEEKIKFKQALIELHAIVNNEASSRYLSDENQKFIEGLVQDKKITNEKIEKTLEIVSSNDVDVDFEKFSDKMLKVDEIAVGLKSYSQSQLLDLDGGHWDLEAPSLSKESVTFRFDNLPKDSSGKEENFYARSSLKDLNKQGVVAIDFGTKSTTAAYMDENGIYRLLSIGEDEDAESLEKYENPTIVEFRDKEKFLKDYNALDHRPFTEKNDIEVAHEAQKNLSNTQGNDLYRFFSQLKQWAGADEKLNFRDFKEDFSLESFTNCTYFNPIEIYAYYIGHCINNMQNGVFLKYFLSYPIKYEKHQAEKIKESFEKGLKKSLPRHVFDDEKTAKMFKVELKASESCTYAISALKSYGFDKSDKLDKPVYYGVFDFGGGTTDFDFGKWEKSANPKFAYKMTHFSNGGDKYLGGENLLELLAFEAYGQNFQTLKEKGIAIAKPNYDRIDTQRFGSFMQNSREARLNLQEIASKLHPFLEKLDANIIEAIEEGEEFEMEGFEKEFKVQLFDRNGGDSISVEDFKVDCKEILNLLKGKIDDGVANFFAGFSKVMAENIDNQCRAFHIFLGGNASIGAGQTSV
;
A
#
# COMPACT_ATOMS: atom_id res chain seq x y z
N MET A 1 16.61 33.21 -23.75
CA MET A 1 15.62 32.36 -23.08
C MET A 1 14.75 31.82 -24.17
N VAL A 2 14.93 30.55 -24.49
CA VAL A 2 14.08 29.85 -25.44
C VAL A 2 12.71 29.80 -24.80
N ASN A 3 11.72 30.32 -25.49
CA ASN A 3 10.35 30.25 -25.04
C ASN A 3 9.98 28.77 -24.91
N PRO A 4 9.75 28.27 -23.75
CA PRO A 4 9.34 26.91 -23.65
C PRO A 4 7.89 26.86 -24.12
N LEU A 5 7.51 26.16 -25.25
CA LEU A 5 6.68 25.12 -24.79
C LEU A 5 5.29 25.07 -25.32
N GLN A 6 5.23 25.08 -26.51
CA GLN A 6 4.22 24.36 -27.28
C GLN A 6 4.69 22.92 -27.60
N SER A 7 5.85 22.50 -27.05
CA SER A 7 6.39 21.16 -27.35
C SER A 7 7.10 20.55 -26.16
N LEU A 8 6.79 19.29 -25.88
CA LEU A 8 7.50 18.45 -24.92
C LEU A 8 8.32 17.41 -25.66
N ARG A 9 9.55 17.16 -25.20
CA ARG A 9 10.36 16.07 -25.74
C ARG A 9 10.43 14.95 -24.70
N LEU A 10 9.93 13.78 -25.07
CA LEU A 10 9.94 12.60 -24.22
C LEU A 10 10.72 11.48 -24.93
N PRO A 11 11.49 10.68 -24.20
CA PRO A 11 12.09 9.45 -24.75
C PRO A 11 11.00 8.54 -25.31
N ILE A 12 11.24 7.91 -26.44
CA ILE A 12 10.27 7.02 -27.11
C ILE A 12 9.72 5.95 -26.16
N GLY A 13 10.52 5.42 -25.25
CA GLY A 13 10.09 4.47 -24.23
C GLY A 13 9.35 5.06 -23.02
N HIS A 14 9.06 6.37 -22.99
CA HIS A 14 8.34 6.97 -21.88
C HIS A 14 6.85 6.60 -21.94
N PRO A 15 6.20 6.17 -20.82
CA PRO A 15 4.79 5.76 -20.83
C PRO A 15 3.84 6.82 -21.40
N LEU A 16 4.11 8.08 -21.17
CA LEU A 16 3.30 9.18 -21.68
C LEU A 16 3.38 9.33 -23.20
N VAL A 17 4.40 8.79 -23.87
CA VAL A 17 4.47 8.76 -25.34
C VAL A 17 3.31 7.96 -25.92
N GLU A 18 2.90 6.87 -25.30
CA GLU A 18 1.75 6.08 -25.75
C GLU A 18 0.46 6.89 -25.68
N ILE A 19 0.21 7.58 -24.55
CA ILE A 19 -0.94 8.46 -24.39
C ILE A 19 -0.92 9.58 -25.44
N LEU A 20 0.22 10.22 -25.63
CA LEU A 20 0.37 11.32 -26.58
C LEU A 20 0.21 10.85 -28.02
N CYS A 21 0.75 9.67 -28.36
CA CYS A 21 0.56 9.06 -29.69
C CYS A 21 -0.91 8.70 -29.94
N GLU A 22 -1.61 8.17 -28.94
CA GLU A 22 -3.05 7.88 -29.04
C GLU A 22 -3.88 9.14 -29.27
N LEU A 23 -3.49 10.25 -28.64
CA LEU A 23 -4.19 11.53 -28.70
C LEU A 23 -3.79 12.41 -29.89
N SER A 24 -2.76 12.04 -30.66
CA SER A 24 -2.29 12.87 -31.75
C SER A 24 -3.38 13.08 -32.81
N LEU A 25 -3.44 14.30 -33.36
CA LEU A 25 -4.46 14.68 -34.36
C LEU A 25 -4.39 13.81 -35.62
N ASN A 26 -3.21 13.30 -35.93
CA ASN A 26 -2.95 12.51 -37.13
C ASN A 26 -3.06 11.01 -36.91
N ASN A 27 -3.19 10.56 -35.63
CA ASN A 27 -3.19 9.15 -35.34
C ASN A 27 -4.50 8.66 -34.70
N LYS A 28 -5.40 8.15 -35.54
CA LYS A 28 -6.52 7.30 -35.11
C LYS A 28 -6.23 5.81 -35.39
N ALA A 29 -5.00 5.47 -35.72
CA ALA A 29 -4.63 4.14 -36.15
C ALA A 29 -4.26 3.26 -34.96
N VAL A 30 -5.21 2.57 -34.41
CA VAL A 30 -4.94 1.28 -33.77
C VAL A 30 -4.45 0.34 -34.89
N PHE A 31 -3.22 -0.12 -34.78
CA PHE A 31 -2.68 -1.13 -35.68
C PHE A 31 -3.53 -2.40 -35.52
N ASN A 32 -4.24 -2.79 -36.58
CA ASN A 32 -5.05 -4.01 -36.59
C ASN A 32 -4.42 -4.99 -37.58
N GLU A 33 -4.11 -6.21 -37.14
CA GLU A 33 -3.55 -7.29 -37.97
C GLU A 33 -4.38 -7.62 -39.21
N GLU A 34 -5.68 -7.34 -39.16
CA GLU A 34 -6.62 -7.59 -40.29
C GLU A 34 -6.53 -6.59 -41.42
N ALA A 35 -5.71 -5.53 -41.31
CA ALA A 35 -5.58 -4.55 -42.40
C ALA A 35 -4.84 -5.18 -43.58
N PRO A 36 -5.46 -5.27 -44.77
CA PRO A 36 -4.80 -5.86 -45.95
C PRO A 36 -3.58 -5.06 -46.35
N ILE A 37 -2.43 -5.72 -46.40
CA ILE A 37 -1.18 -5.13 -46.88
C ILE A 37 -1.07 -5.37 -48.35
N ASN A 38 -1.08 -4.30 -49.15
CA ASN A 38 -0.93 -4.40 -50.58
C ASN A 38 0.53 -4.19 -50.98
N PHE A 39 1.17 -5.29 -51.39
CA PHE A 39 2.50 -5.23 -51.99
C PHE A 39 2.43 -4.98 -53.48
N LYS A 40 3.35 -4.16 -54.01
CA LYS A 40 3.56 -4.08 -55.47
C LYS A 40 4.20 -5.38 -55.98
N LYS A 41 4.01 -5.68 -57.28
CA LYS A 41 4.49 -6.92 -57.91
C LYS A 41 6.01 -7.15 -57.84
N GLU A 42 6.77 -6.10 -57.58
CA GLU A 42 8.24 -6.09 -57.55
C GLU A 42 8.82 -6.49 -56.19
N VAL A 43 7.98 -6.73 -55.15
CA VAL A 43 8.43 -7.15 -53.84
C VAL A 43 8.64 -8.68 -53.84
N SER A 44 9.85 -9.11 -53.55
CA SER A 44 10.22 -10.54 -53.47
C SER A 44 9.52 -11.23 -52.29
N GLU A 45 9.40 -12.56 -52.39
CA GLU A 45 8.82 -13.34 -51.26
C GLU A 45 9.68 -13.26 -49.99
N GLU A 46 10.99 -13.11 -50.15
CA GLU A 46 11.92 -12.93 -49.01
C GLU A 46 11.66 -11.58 -48.28
N GLU A 47 11.48 -10.50 -49.07
CA GLU A 47 11.11 -9.19 -48.50
C GLU A 47 9.73 -9.22 -47.85
N LYS A 48 8.76 -9.98 -48.33
CA LYS A 48 7.45 -10.13 -47.70
C LYS A 48 7.53 -10.89 -46.37
N ILE A 49 8.39 -11.92 -46.28
CA ILE A 49 8.61 -12.66 -45.05
C ILE A 49 9.28 -11.76 -44.00
N LYS A 50 10.34 -11.04 -44.40
CA LYS A 50 11.03 -10.08 -43.55
C LYS A 50 10.10 -8.97 -43.06
N PHE A 51 9.23 -8.48 -43.93
CA PHE A 51 8.23 -7.47 -43.61
C PHE A 51 7.20 -7.99 -42.59
N LYS A 52 6.72 -9.23 -42.75
CA LYS A 52 5.81 -9.83 -41.77
C LYS A 52 6.48 -9.98 -40.40
N GLN A 53 7.76 -10.34 -40.32
CA GLN A 53 8.50 -10.42 -39.07
C GLN A 53 8.64 -9.04 -38.42
N ALA A 54 8.97 -8.02 -39.20
CA ALA A 54 9.08 -6.65 -38.71
C ALA A 54 7.70 -6.09 -38.25
N LEU A 55 6.61 -6.50 -38.89
CA LEU A 55 5.25 -6.14 -38.46
C LEU A 55 4.85 -6.84 -37.15
N ILE A 56 5.27 -8.09 -36.95
CA ILE A 56 5.04 -8.79 -35.66
C ILE A 56 5.78 -8.07 -34.55
N GLU A 57 7.02 -7.65 -34.79
CA GLU A 57 7.78 -6.85 -33.82
C GLU A 57 7.10 -5.50 -33.54
N LEU A 58 6.67 -4.79 -34.60
CA LEU A 58 5.97 -3.52 -34.46
C LEU A 58 4.63 -3.68 -33.73
N HIS A 59 3.87 -4.73 -34.04
CA HIS A 59 2.62 -5.04 -33.35
C HIS A 59 2.84 -5.34 -31.87
N ALA A 60 3.85 -6.12 -31.54
CA ALA A 60 4.21 -6.41 -30.15
C ALA A 60 4.63 -5.14 -29.38
N ILE A 61 5.31 -4.19 -30.06
CA ILE A 61 5.69 -2.90 -29.48
C ILE A 61 4.44 -2.05 -29.20
N VAL A 62 3.54 -1.92 -30.19
CA VAL A 62 2.33 -1.10 -30.09
C VAL A 62 1.36 -1.64 -29.03
N ASN A 63 1.31 -2.95 -28.86
CA ASN A 63 0.47 -3.62 -27.86
C ASN A 63 1.14 -3.84 -26.51
N ASN A 64 2.32 -3.26 -26.28
CA ASN A 64 3.09 -3.44 -25.03
C ASN A 64 3.49 -4.89 -24.73
N GLU A 65 3.57 -5.76 -25.73
CA GLU A 65 3.91 -7.18 -25.59
C GLU A 65 5.41 -7.47 -25.81
N ALA A 66 6.15 -6.48 -26.35
CA ALA A 66 7.58 -6.63 -26.62
C ALA A 66 8.43 -6.26 -25.40
N SER A 67 9.59 -6.93 -25.27
CA SER A 67 10.62 -6.60 -24.27
C SER A 67 11.33 -5.27 -24.55
N SER A 68 11.27 -4.77 -25.77
CA SER A 68 11.79 -3.47 -26.22
C SER A 68 10.67 -2.66 -26.83
N ARG A 69 10.59 -1.37 -26.52
CA ARG A 69 9.65 -0.43 -27.13
C ARG A 69 10.16 0.17 -28.44
N TYR A 70 11.28 -0.33 -28.93
CA TYR A 70 11.91 0.12 -30.16
C TYR A 70 11.86 -0.99 -31.19
N LEU A 71 11.44 -0.64 -32.38
CA LEU A 71 11.69 -1.49 -33.53
C LEU A 71 13.22 -1.62 -33.69
N SER A 72 13.73 -2.83 -33.96
CA SER A 72 15.15 -2.99 -34.22
C SER A 72 15.58 -2.10 -35.39
N ASP A 73 16.77 -1.49 -35.30
CA ASP A 73 17.30 -0.60 -36.33
C ASP A 73 17.24 -1.20 -37.74
N GLU A 74 17.44 -2.50 -37.82
CA GLU A 74 17.39 -3.24 -39.08
C GLU A 74 15.96 -3.28 -39.64
N ASN A 75 14.99 -3.59 -38.82
CA ASN A 75 13.59 -3.68 -39.21
C ASN A 75 13.01 -2.30 -39.49
N GLN A 76 13.37 -1.28 -38.71
CA GLN A 76 12.95 0.10 -38.94
C GLN A 76 13.42 0.58 -40.30
N LYS A 77 14.72 0.52 -40.60
CA LYS A 77 15.29 0.93 -41.90
C LYS A 77 14.72 0.14 -43.06
N PHE A 78 14.44 -1.13 -42.87
CA PHE A 78 13.84 -1.99 -43.88
C PHE A 78 12.40 -1.56 -44.22
N ILE A 79 11.57 -1.31 -43.20
CA ILE A 79 10.19 -0.85 -43.38
C ILE A 79 10.17 0.55 -44.02
N GLU A 80 10.99 1.48 -43.50
CA GLU A 80 11.13 2.84 -44.08
C GLU A 80 11.51 2.78 -45.54
N GLY A 81 12.45 1.94 -45.92
CA GLY A 81 12.85 1.74 -47.33
C GLY A 81 11.70 1.24 -48.20
N LEU A 82 10.90 0.29 -47.70
CA LEU A 82 9.75 -0.22 -48.46
C LEU A 82 8.65 0.84 -48.65
N VAL A 83 8.45 1.72 -47.63
CA VAL A 83 7.49 2.84 -47.69
C VAL A 83 7.99 3.93 -48.61
N GLN A 84 9.26 4.35 -48.49
CA GLN A 84 9.88 5.38 -49.36
C GLN A 84 9.88 4.96 -50.84
N ASP A 85 10.18 3.72 -51.10
CA ASP A 85 10.14 3.14 -52.46
C ASP A 85 8.71 2.90 -52.96
N LYS A 86 7.68 3.22 -52.15
CA LYS A 86 6.27 2.94 -52.43
C LYS A 86 6.01 1.48 -52.82
N LYS A 87 6.78 0.55 -52.28
CA LYS A 87 6.63 -0.91 -52.44
C LYS A 87 5.46 -1.48 -51.67
N ILE A 88 5.08 -0.80 -50.58
CA ILE A 88 3.86 -1.05 -49.81
C ILE A 88 3.07 0.22 -49.70
N THR A 89 1.75 0.08 -49.64
CA THR A 89 0.83 1.18 -49.37
C THR A 89 -0.15 0.72 -48.32
N ASN A 90 0.04 1.21 -47.12
CA ASN A 90 -0.91 1.03 -46.03
C ASN A 90 -0.84 2.28 -45.14
N GLU A 91 -1.92 3.07 -45.20
CA GLU A 91 -2.01 4.34 -44.49
C GLU A 91 -1.76 4.22 -42.96
N LYS A 92 -2.16 3.09 -42.38
CA LYS A 92 -1.94 2.85 -40.92
C LYS A 92 -0.47 2.61 -40.60
N ILE A 93 0.23 1.84 -41.45
CA ILE A 93 1.67 1.58 -41.28
C ILE A 93 2.46 2.85 -41.52
N GLU A 94 2.11 3.61 -42.59
CA GLU A 94 2.76 4.87 -42.89
C GLU A 94 2.63 5.85 -41.72
N LYS A 95 1.45 6.00 -41.14
CA LYS A 95 1.21 6.87 -39.99
C LYS A 95 1.91 6.38 -38.72
N THR A 96 1.96 5.06 -38.47
CA THR A 96 2.67 4.51 -37.30
C THR A 96 4.18 4.74 -37.43
N LEU A 97 4.73 4.58 -38.63
CA LEU A 97 6.13 4.87 -38.92
C LEU A 97 6.44 6.37 -38.87
N GLU A 98 5.53 7.23 -39.30
CA GLU A 98 5.66 8.67 -39.13
C GLU A 98 5.77 9.04 -37.65
N ILE A 99 5.01 8.42 -36.78
CA ILE A 99 5.06 8.68 -35.33
C ILE A 99 6.34 8.11 -34.73
N VAL A 100 6.73 6.90 -35.08
CA VAL A 100 7.95 6.24 -34.56
C VAL A 100 9.22 6.88 -35.11
N SER A 101 9.18 7.42 -36.34
CA SER A 101 10.30 8.07 -37.01
C SER A 101 10.25 9.61 -37.04
N SER A 102 9.11 10.22 -36.74
CA SER A 102 9.02 11.69 -36.65
C SER A 102 9.43 12.16 -35.27
N ASN A 103 10.26 13.20 -35.26
CA ASN A 103 10.61 13.87 -33.99
C ASN A 103 9.49 14.81 -33.50
N ASP A 104 8.42 14.99 -34.26
CA ASP A 104 7.35 15.96 -33.98
C ASP A 104 5.97 15.34 -34.16
N VAL A 105 5.13 15.38 -33.11
CA VAL A 105 3.74 14.90 -33.10
C VAL A 105 2.81 16.00 -32.63
N ASP A 106 1.75 16.29 -33.42
CA ASP A 106 0.74 17.27 -33.04
C ASP A 106 -0.33 16.62 -32.16
N VAL A 107 -0.64 17.22 -31.02
CA VAL A 107 -1.57 16.72 -30.01
C VAL A 107 -2.59 17.78 -29.66
N ASP A 108 -3.86 17.40 -29.64
CA ASP A 108 -4.94 18.26 -29.14
C ASP A 108 -4.81 18.46 -27.64
N PHE A 109 -4.57 19.71 -27.20
CA PHE A 109 -4.29 20.02 -25.80
C PHE A 109 -5.49 19.75 -24.88
N GLU A 110 -6.71 19.99 -25.34
CA GLU A 110 -7.91 19.77 -24.53
C GLU A 110 -8.04 18.29 -24.15
N LYS A 111 -7.89 17.40 -25.15
CA LYS A 111 -7.91 15.95 -24.90
C LYS A 111 -6.74 15.47 -24.08
N PHE A 112 -5.55 16.06 -24.27
CA PHE A 112 -4.38 15.74 -23.49
C PHE A 112 -4.55 16.16 -22.03
N SER A 113 -5.02 17.40 -21.77
CA SER A 113 -5.25 17.88 -20.42
C SER A 113 -6.28 17.03 -19.67
N ASP A 114 -7.35 16.61 -20.35
CA ASP A 114 -8.37 15.73 -19.77
C ASP A 114 -7.79 14.37 -19.34
N LYS A 115 -6.87 13.81 -20.14
CA LYS A 115 -6.17 12.57 -19.75
C LYS A 115 -5.15 12.80 -18.64
N MET A 116 -4.37 13.88 -18.72
CA MET A 116 -3.37 14.20 -17.71
C MET A 116 -3.97 14.55 -16.35
N LEU A 117 -5.15 15.16 -16.32
CA LEU A 117 -5.89 15.40 -15.09
C LEU A 117 -6.20 14.11 -14.31
N LYS A 118 -6.26 12.98 -15.02
CA LYS A 118 -6.60 11.66 -14.45
C LYS A 118 -5.40 10.73 -14.29
N VAL A 119 -4.20 11.17 -14.65
CA VAL A 119 -3.02 10.29 -14.66
C VAL A 119 -2.73 9.67 -13.30
N ASP A 120 -2.76 10.47 -12.24
CA ASP A 120 -2.52 9.97 -10.89
C ASP A 120 -3.71 9.14 -10.36
N GLU A 121 -4.94 9.45 -10.78
CA GLU A 121 -6.12 8.63 -10.48
C GLU A 121 -6.03 7.26 -11.14
N ILE A 122 -5.58 7.20 -12.40
CA ILE A 122 -5.39 5.93 -13.11
C ILE A 122 -4.25 5.12 -12.49
N ALA A 123 -3.14 5.78 -12.17
CA ALA A 123 -1.94 5.12 -11.67
C ALA A 123 -2.10 4.61 -10.23
N VAL A 124 -2.62 5.43 -9.33
CA VAL A 124 -2.63 5.14 -7.88
C VAL A 124 -3.91 5.57 -7.16
N GLY A 125 -4.95 5.95 -7.89
CA GLY A 125 -6.23 6.37 -7.32
C GLY A 125 -6.23 7.73 -6.65
N LEU A 126 -5.32 8.62 -7.03
CA LEU A 126 -5.32 9.99 -6.53
C LEU A 126 -6.41 10.81 -7.19
N LYS A 127 -6.87 11.85 -6.47
CA LYS A 127 -7.81 12.82 -7.01
C LYS A 127 -7.22 13.55 -8.20
N SER A 128 -7.98 13.63 -9.29
CA SER A 128 -7.58 14.36 -10.50
C SER A 128 -7.30 15.84 -10.21
N TYR A 129 -6.27 16.38 -10.86
CA TYR A 129 -6.03 17.82 -10.86
C TYR A 129 -7.13 18.56 -11.63
N SER A 130 -7.42 19.79 -11.26
CA SER A 130 -8.19 20.69 -12.14
C SER A 130 -7.30 21.21 -13.27
N GLN A 131 -7.90 21.61 -14.38
CA GLN A 131 -7.15 22.19 -15.50
C GLN A 131 -6.36 23.43 -15.08
N SER A 132 -6.93 24.29 -14.21
CA SER A 132 -6.22 25.45 -13.66
C SER A 132 -5.00 25.03 -12.84
N GLN A 133 -5.09 23.99 -12.02
CA GLN A 133 -3.95 23.47 -11.25
C GLN A 133 -2.83 22.95 -12.15
N LEU A 134 -3.19 22.28 -13.26
CA LEU A 134 -2.23 21.79 -14.24
C LEU A 134 -1.44 22.93 -14.90
N LEU A 135 -2.08 24.06 -15.16
CA LEU A 135 -1.49 25.22 -15.83
C LEU A 135 -0.80 26.19 -14.85
N ASP A 136 -1.41 26.46 -13.70
CA ASP A 136 -0.96 27.46 -12.73
C ASP A 136 0.39 27.14 -12.06
N LEU A 137 0.73 25.87 -11.98
CA LEU A 137 1.97 25.43 -11.33
C LEU A 137 3.17 25.44 -12.30
N ASP A 138 3.35 26.51 -13.06
CA ASP A 138 4.34 26.63 -14.13
C ASP A 138 4.07 25.68 -15.32
N GLY A 139 2.84 25.22 -15.46
CA GLY A 139 2.40 24.37 -16.55
C GLY A 139 2.97 22.95 -16.50
N GLY A 140 2.14 21.96 -16.47
CA GLY A 140 2.51 20.58 -16.67
C GLY A 140 2.76 19.75 -15.41
N HIS A 141 2.77 18.48 -15.61
CA HIS A 141 2.93 17.44 -14.59
C HIS A 141 4.39 17.00 -14.51
N TRP A 142 4.86 16.55 -13.32
CA TRP A 142 6.25 16.08 -13.16
C TRP A 142 6.63 14.95 -14.12
N ASP A 143 5.69 14.08 -14.44
CA ASP A 143 5.93 12.95 -15.35
C ASP A 143 6.17 13.38 -16.80
N LEU A 144 5.88 14.65 -17.13
CA LEU A 144 6.20 15.26 -18.42
C LEU A 144 7.60 15.87 -18.46
N GLU A 145 8.28 15.98 -17.32
CA GLU A 145 9.64 16.50 -17.26
C GLU A 145 10.58 15.55 -18.01
N ALA A 146 11.02 15.97 -19.19
CA ALA A 146 11.88 15.16 -20.02
C ALA A 146 13.26 14.98 -19.36
N PRO A 147 13.74 13.75 -19.14
CA PRO A 147 15.16 13.54 -18.89
C PRO A 147 15.96 14.08 -20.09
N SER A 148 17.19 14.50 -19.86
CA SER A 148 18.10 15.11 -20.83
C SER A 148 17.92 14.50 -22.23
N LEU A 149 17.59 15.36 -23.20
CA LEU A 149 17.25 15.01 -24.58
C LEU A 149 18.23 14.00 -25.17
N SER A 150 17.82 12.75 -25.30
CA SER A 150 18.51 11.77 -26.12
C SER A 150 18.17 12.00 -27.59
N LYS A 151 18.99 11.46 -28.49
CA LYS A 151 18.68 11.48 -29.93
C LYS A 151 17.41 10.70 -30.29
N GLU A 152 16.87 9.96 -29.33
CA GLU A 152 15.71 9.08 -29.41
C GLU A 152 14.49 9.67 -28.71
N SER A 153 14.29 10.97 -28.79
CA SER A 153 13.14 11.65 -28.18
C SER A 153 12.16 12.12 -29.24
N VAL A 154 10.87 11.99 -28.95
CA VAL A 154 9.78 12.53 -29.78
C VAL A 154 9.37 13.87 -29.20
N THR A 155 9.20 14.87 -30.06
CA THR A 155 8.69 16.19 -29.70
C THR A 155 7.20 16.22 -29.97
N PHE A 156 6.41 16.57 -28.95
CA PHE A 156 4.97 16.73 -29.05
C PHE A 156 4.66 18.23 -29.12
N ARG A 157 3.84 18.62 -30.12
CA ARG A 157 3.31 19.97 -30.26
C ARG A 157 1.85 19.97 -29.85
N PHE A 158 1.47 20.91 -29.03
CA PHE A 158 0.10 21.04 -28.57
C PHE A 158 -0.64 22.08 -29.41
N ASP A 159 -1.77 21.65 -30.02
CA ASP A 159 -2.74 22.52 -30.64
C ASP A 159 -3.85 22.88 -29.66
N ASN A 160 -4.55 23.98 -29.91
CA ASN A 160 -5.67 24.45 -29.09
C ASN A 160 -5.30 24.78 -27.62
N LEU A 161 -4.10 25.29 -27.41
CA LEU A 161 -3.73 25.79 -26.07
C LEU A 161 -4.71 26.88 -25.60
N PRO A 162 -5.00 26.94 -24.29
CA PRO A 162 -5.80 28.01 -23.71
C PRO A 162 -5.21 29.39 -24.08
N LYS A 163 -6.09 30.38 -24.18
CA LYS A 163 -5.69 31.76 -24.42
C LYS A 163 -5.96 32.60 -23.19
N ASP A 164 -5.02 33.46 -22.85
CA ASP A 164 -5.18 34.43 -21.81
C ASP A 164 -6.24 35.50 -22.18
N SER A 165 -6.53 36.40 -21.26
CA SER A 165 -7.50 37.49 -21.44
C SER A 165 -7.15 38.45 -22.60
N SER A 166 -5.91 38.43 -23.10
CA SER A 166 -5.44 39.19 -24.27
C SER A 166 -5.57 38.43 -25.58
N GLY A 167 -6.02 37.18 -25.55
CA GLY A 167 -6.14 36.29 -26.71
C GLY A 167 -4.82 35.62 -27.13
N LYS A 168 -3.75 35.73 -26.31
CA LYS A 168 -2.47 35.07 -26.55
C LYS A 168 -2.52 33.67 -25.95
N GLU A 169 -2.00 32.69 -26.69
CA GLU A 169 -1.89 31.31 -26.21
C GLU A 169 -1.02 31.25 -24.94
N GLU A 170 -1.51 30.54 -23.92
CA GLU A 170 -0.77 30.25 -22.71
C GLU A 170 0.36 29.25 -23.01
N ASN A 171 1.45 29.39 -22.29
CA ASN A 171 2.55 28.46 -22.44
C ASN A 171 2.28 27.23 -21.56
N PHE A 172 2.45 26.06 -22.14
CA PHE A 172 2.43 24.80 -21.41
C PHE A 172 3.82 24.17 -21.38
N TYR A 173 4.31 23.80 -20.20
CA TYR A 173 5.63 23.19 -20.03
C TYR A 173 5.69 22.21 -18.88
N ALA A 174 6.64 21.27 -18.96
CA ALA A 174 6.90 20.34 -17.89
C ALA A 174 7.29 21.10 -16.60
N ARG A 175 6.69 20.74 -15.48
CA ARG A 175 7.03 21.28 -14.18
C ARG A 175 8.25 20.59 -13.61
N SER A 176 9.22 21.35 -13.18
CA SER A 176 10.37 20.79 -12.47
C SER A 176 9.96 20.35 -11.07
N SER A 177 10.12 19.06 -10.77
CA SER A 177 9.85 18.48 -9.45
C SER A 177 10.75 19.08 -8.34
N LEU A 178 11.90 19.64 -8.70
CA LEU A 178 12.80 20.31 -7.75
C LEU A 178 12.23 21.62 -7.19
N LYS A 179 11.26 22.23 -7.89
CA LYS A 179 10.56 23.43 -7.39
C LYS A 179 9.59 23.08 -6.25
N ASP A 180 9.07 21.86 -6.24
CA ASP A 180 8.12 21.37 -5.25
C ASP A 180 8.79 20.67 -4.08
N LEU A 181 10.12 20.73 -4.01
CA LEU A 181 10.89 20.05 -2.98
C LEU A 181 10.67 20.69 -1.60
N ASN A 182 10.00 19.94 -0.71
CA ASN A 182 9.87 20.32 0.70
C ASN A 182 11.15 19.95 1.49
N LYS A 183 12.11 20.87 1.53
CA LYS A 183 13.43 20.62 2.14
C LYS A 183 13.38 20.38 3.65
N GLN A 184 12.39 20.89 4.34
CA GLN A 184 12.21 20.77 5.79
C GLN A 184 11.12 19.74 6.17
N GLY A 185 10.29 19.39 5.22
CA GLY A 185 9.20 18.45 5.41
C GLY A 185 9.67 17.07 5.86
N VAL A 186 8.88 16.47 6.71
CA VAL A 186 9.09 15.12 7.24
C VAL A 186 7.78 14.37 7.14
N VAL A 187 7.86 13.12 6.74
CA VAL A 187 6.74 12.18 6.75
C VAL A 187 6.96 11.16 7.84
N ALA A 188 5.97 10.96 8.70
CA ALA A 188 5.93 9.89 9.69
C ALA A 188 4.95 8.82 9.21
N ILE A 189 5.38 7.56 9.24
CA ILE A 189 4.58 6.41 8.81
C ILE A 189 4.58 5.39 9.96
N ASP A 190 3.39 5.09 10.44
CA ASP A 190 3.14 4.00 11.37
C ASP A 190 2.56 2.80 10.59
N PHE A 191 3.42 1.83 10.30
CA PHE A 191 3.06 0.63 9.55
C PHE A 191 2.46 -0.40 10.50
N GLY A 192 1.15 -0.32 10.72
CA GLY A 192 0.40 -1.22 11.59
C GLY A 192 0.00 -2.55 10.93
N THR A 193 -0.45 -3.49 11.74
CA THR A 193 -0.94 -4.80 11.27
C THR A 193 -2.27 -4.69 10.55
N LYS A 194 -3.23 -3.97 11.12
CA LYS A 194 -4.57 -3.76 10.55
C LYS A 194 -4.60 -2.54 9.64
N SER A 195 -3.98 -1.46 10.07
CA SER A 195 -3.96 -0.19 9.34
C SER A 195 -2.59 0.48 9.41
N THR A 196 -2.31 1.29 8.41
CA THR A 196 -1.13 2.15 8.32
C THR A 196 -1.57 3.59 8.40
N THR A 197 -0.99 4.35 9.32
CA THR A 197 -1.22 5.79 9.42
C THR A 197 0.01 6.54 8.89
N ALA A 198 -0.21 7.50 8.02
CA ALA A 198 0.84 8.38 7.54
C ALA A 198 0.46 9.85 7.81
N ALA A 199 1.43 10.60 8.31
CA ALA A 199 1.30 12.03 8.53
C ALA A 199 2.50 12.75 7.94
N TYR A 200 2.26 13.89 7.29
CA TYR A 200 3.32 14.74 6.79
C TYR A 200 3.22 16.15 7.33
N MET A 201 4.36 16.79 7.47
CA MET A 201 4.46 18.18 7.91
C MET A 201 4.87 19.03 6.70
N ASP A 202 4.01 19.97 6.33
CA ASP A 202 4.29 20.91 5.25
C ASP A 202 5.37 21.97 5.63
N GLU A 203 5.74 22.83 4.70
CA GLU A 203 6.76 23.87 4.93
C GLU A 203 6.34 24.90 6.00
N ASN A 204 5.06 25.02 6.27
CA ASN A 204 4.49 25.93 7.28
C ASN A 204 4.44 25.28 8.67
N GLY A 205 4.86 24.02 8.80
CA GLY A 205 4.80 23.25 10.03
C GLY A 205 3.40 22.72 10.36
N ILE A 206 2.50 22.67 9.39
CA ILE A 206 1.15 22.13 9.55
C ILE A 206 1.20 20.61 9.28
N TYR A 207 0.67 19.83 10.24
CA TYR A 207 0.53 18.39 10.08
C TYR A 207 -0.73 18.03 9.33
N ARG A 208 -0.60 17.11 8.39
CA ARG A 208 -1.70 16.56 7.61
C ARG A 208 -1.65 15.04 7.66
N LEU A 209 -2.81 14.43 7.83
CA LEU A 209 -2.98 12.99 7.72
C LEU A 209 -3.24 12.60 6.26
N LEU A 210 -2.82 11.39 5.88
CA LEU A 210 -2.96 10.83 4.55
C LEU A 210 -4.07 9.78 4.55
N SER A 211 -4.97 9.89 3.58
CA SER A 211 -5.91 8.81 3.22
C SER A 211 -5.52 8.24 1.85
N ILE A 212 -5.52 6.92 1.73
CA ILE A 212 -5.18 6.20 0.50
C ILE A 212 -6.43 5.49 -0.02
N GLY A 213 -6.88 5.87 -1.21
CA GLY A 213 -8.13 5.37 -1.77
C GLY A 213 -9.32 5.98 -1.00
N GLU A 214 -10.08 6.82 -1.65
CA GLU A 214 -11.03 7.69 -0.96
C GLU A 214 -12.35 7.03 -0.62
N ASP A 215 -12.82 7.32 0.60
CA ASP A 215 -14.22 7.60 0.83
C ASP A 215 -14.34 9.13 1.08
N GLU A 216 -14.69 9.90 0.04
CA GLU A 216 -14.83 11.36 0.12
C GLU A 216 -15.88 11.78 1.17
N ASP A 217 -16.83 10.90 1.47
CA ASP A 217 -17.96 11.15 2.35
C ASP A 217 -17.67 10.82 3.84
N ALA A 218 -16.55 10.17 4.15
CA ALA A 218 -16.21 9.86 5.53
C ALA A 218 -15.72 11.11 6.27
N GLU A 219 -16.56 11.71 7.09
CA GLU A 219 -16.19 12.78 8.03
C GLU A 219 -15.38 12.27 9.22
N SER A 220 -15.23 10.95 9.36
CA SER A 220 -14.55 10.30 10.49
C SER A 220 -13.03 10.29 10.36
N LEU A 221 -12.33 10.18 11.51
CA LEU A 221 -10.89 9.99 11.54
C LEU A 221 -10.46 8.64 10.97
N GLU A 222 -11.37 7.67 10.87
CA GLU A 222 -11.15 6.33 10.34
C GLU A 222 -10.64 6.31 8.91
N LYS A 223 -10.99 7.32 8.09
CA LYS A 223 -10.46 7.45 6.71
C LYS A 223 -8.93 7.57 6.64
N TYR A 224 -8.29 7.97 7.73
CA TYR A 224 -6.83 8.09 7.82
C TYR A 224 -6.17 6.83 8.40
N GLU A 225 -6.95 5.86 8.81
CA GLU A 225 -6.49 4.53 9.18
C GLU A 225 -6.49 3.65 7.92
N ASN A 226 -5.50 3.84 7.06
CA ASN A 226 -5.42 3.14 5.78
C ASN A 226 -5.25 1.64 6.01
N PRO A 227 -6.17 0.77 5.58
CA PRO A 227 -6.04 -0.67 5.74
C PRO A 227 -4.71 -1.19 5.17
N THR A 228 -3.99 -1.99 5.93
CA THR A 228 -2.72 -2.58 5.51
C THR A 228 -2.99 -3.84 4.67
N ILE A 229 -3.53 -3.63 3.47
CA ILE A 229 -3.99 -4.69 2.57
C ILE A 229 -3.60 -4.39 1.12
N VAL A 230 -3.35 -5.45 0.37
CA VAL A 230 -3.09 -5.43 -1.09
C VAL A 230 -4.01 -6.43 -1.77
N GLU A 231 -4.65 -6.05 -2.87
CA GLU A 231 -5.37 -6.93 -3.79
C GLU A 231 -4.54 -7.15 -5.04
N PHE A 232 -4.28 -8.39 -5.40
CA PHE A 232 -3.60 -8.78 -6.64
C PHE A 232 -4.63 -9.04 -7.74
N ARG A 233 -4.56 -8.29 -8.84
CA ARG A 233 -5.47 -8.43 -9.97
C ARG A 233 -4.75 -8.88 -11.24
N ASP A 234 -3.63 -8.25 -11.59
CA ASP A 234 -2.74 -8.62 -12.67
C ASP A 234 -1.28 -8.38 -12.26
N LYS A 235 -0.75 -9.33 -11.50
CA LYS A 235 0.61 -9.25 -10.94
C LYS A 235 1.67 -9.09 -12.02
N GLU A 236 1.56 -9.84 -13.12
CA GLU A 236 2.59 -9.83 -14.17
C GLU A 236 2.61 -8.50 -14.92
N LYS A 237 1.43 -7.97 -15.29
CA LYS A 237 1.32 -6.66 -15.92
C LYS A 237 1.86 -5.58 -14.99
N PHE A 238 1.44 -5.58 -13.72
CA PHE A 238 1.94 -4.64 -12.73
C PHE A 238 3.47 -4.67 -12.65
N LEU A 239 4.08 -5.84 -12.52
CA LEU A 239 5.54 -5.96 -12.40
C LEU A 239 6.27 -5.51 -13.65
N LYS A 240 5.72 -5.76 -14.83
CA LYS A 240 6.27 -5.26 -16.09
C LYS A 240 6.32 -3.73 -16.08
N ASP A 241 5.20 -3.09 -15.75
CA ASP A 241 5.07 -1.64 -15.73
C ASP A 241 5.89 -1.02 -14.59
N TYR A 242 5.84 -1.62 -13.38
CA TYR A 242 6.62 -1.19 -12.22
C TYR A 242 8.13 -1.23 -12.46
N ASN A 243 8.63 -2.22 -13.20
CA ASN A 243 10.04 -2.36 -13.51
C ASN A 243 10.48 -1.62 -14.79
N ALA A 244 9.56 -1.03 -15.53
CA ALA A 244 9.87 -0.31 -16.75
C ALA A 244 10.70 0.97 -16.51
N LEU A 245 10.49 1.65 -15.37
CA LEU A 245 11.21 2.86 -14.99
C LEU A 245 11.70 2.75 -13.54
N ASP A 246 12.85 3.34 -13.25
CA ASP A 246 13.39 3.38 -11.88
C ASP A 246 12.65 4.35 -10.97
N HIS A 247 11.98 5.35 -11.54
CA HIS A 247 11.25 6.39 -10.82
C HIS A 247 9.92 6.68 -11.51
N ARG A 248 8.85 6.81 -10.73
CA ARG A 248 7.48 7.04 -11.17
C ARG A 248 7.08 6.17 -12.38
N PRO A 249 7.17 4.83 -12.27
CA PRO A 249 6.67 3.97 -13.33
C PRO A 249 5.17 4.20 -13.52
N PHE A 250 4.71 4.05 -14.76
CA PHE A 250 3.30 4.23 -15.10
C PHE A 250 2.53 2.93 -14.84
N THR A 251 2.24 2.66 -13.59
CA THR A 251 1.42 1.52 -13.15
C THR A 251 -0.07 1.88 -13.19
N GLU A 252 -0.91 0.88 -13.28
CA GLU A 252 -2.36 1.06 -13.19
C GLU A 252 -2.90 0.49 -11.87
N LYS A 253 -3.74 1.25 -11.17
CA LYS A 253 -4.39 0.77 -9.93
C LYS A 253 -5.24 -0.48 -10.14
N ASN A 254 -5.74 -0.69 -11.37
CA ASN A 254 -6.49 -1.88 -11.72
C ASN A 254 -5.67 -3.17 -11.75
N ASP A 255 -4.34 -3.10 -11.72
CA ASP A 255 -3.48 -4.28 -11.71
C ASP A 255 -3.16 -4.73 -10.28
N ILE A 256 -2.95 -3.78 -9.37
CA ILE A 256 -2.83 -4.00 -7.92
C ILE A 256 -3.56 -2.85 -7.22
N GLU A 257 -4.45 -3.20 -6.31
CA GLU A 257 -5.19 -2.25 -5.48
C GLU A 257 -4.71 -2.32 -4.03
N VAL A 258 -4.79 -1.21 -3.28
CA VAL A 258 -4.33 -1.14 -1.90
C VAL A 258 -5.31 -0.41 -1.00
N ALA A 259 -5.11 -0.55 0.31
CA ALA A 259 -5.79 0.20 1.37
C ALA A 259 -7.33 0.14 1.27
N HIS A 260 -8.03 1.29 1.32
CA HIS A 260 -9.50 1.35 1.44
C HIS A 260 -10.21 0.68 0.26
N GLU A 261 -9.75 0.85 -0.98
CA GLU A 261 -10.36 0.19 -2.13
C GLU A 261 -10.16 -1.34 -2.09
N ALA A 262 -8.97 -1.81 -1.74
CA ALA A 262 -8.73 -3.23 -1.55
C ALA A 262 -9.60 -3.81 -0.41
N GLN A 263 -9.76 -3.09 0.69
CA GLN A 263 -10.64 -3.49 1.80
C GLN A 263 -12.11 -3.56 1.38
N LYS A 264 -12.58 -2.57 0.63
CA LYS A 264 -13.94 -2.54 0.07
C LYS A 264 -14.19 -3.71 -0.88
N ASN A 265 -13.21 -4.04 -1.72
CA ASN A 265 -13.29 -5.18 -2.62
C ASN A 265 -13.29 -6.50 -1.84
N LEU A 266 -12.47 -6.62 -0.80
CA LEU A 266 -12.46 -7.78 0.10
C LEU A 266 -13.85 -8.03 0.71
N SER A 267 -14.50 -6.98 1.21
CA SER A 267 -15.83 -7.08 1.83
C SER A 267 -16.91 -7.58 0.86
N ASN A 268 -16.72 -7.41 -0.45
CA ASN A 268 -17.62 -7.85 -1.51
C ASN A 268 -17.21 -9.16 -2.19
N THR A 269 -16.10 -9.77 -1.76
CA THR A 269 -15.50 -10.94 -2.40
C THR A 269 -15.80 -12.20 -1.58
N GLN A 270 -16.03 -13.31 -2.25
CA GLN A 270 -16.31 -14.60 -1.62
C GLN A 270 -15.54 -15.75 -2.28
N GLY A 271 -15.43 -16.85 -1.57
CA GLY A 271 -14.85 -18.07 -2.10
C GLY A 271 -13.37 -17.96 -2.45
N ASN A 272 -12.98 -18.58 -3.56
CA ASN A 272 -11.59 -18.64 -4.00
C ASN A 272 -10.99 -17.27 -4.35
N ASP A 273 -11.81 -16.27 -4.61
CA ASP A 273 -11.34 -14.94 -4.95
C ASP A 273 -10.78 -14.17 -3.75
N LEU A 274 -11.04 -14.64 -2.53
CA LEU A 274 -10.38 -14.12 -1.31
C LEU A 274 -8.85 -14.25 -1.35
N TYR A 275 -8.31 -15.17 -2.16
CA TYR A 275 -6.85 -15.32 -2.35
C TYR A 275 -6.17 -14.19 -3.12
N ARG A 276 -6.93 -13.27 -3.67
CA ARG A 276 -6.36 -12.06 -4.26
C ARG A 276 -5.93 -11.04 -3.21
N PHE A 277 -6.34 -11.22 -1.96
CA PHE A 277 -6.13 -10.24 -0.90
C PHE A 277 -5.04 -10.68 0.08
N PHE A 278 -4.16 -9.76 0.41
CA PHE A 278 -3.12 -9.95 1.40
C PHE A 278 -3.22 -8.86 2.47
N SER A 279 -3.84 -9.18 3.61
CA SER A 279 -4.05 -8.27 4.74
C SER A 279 -3.06 -8.46 5.90
N GLN A 280 -2.15 -9.44 5.79
CA GLN A 280 -1.21 -9.81 6.86
C GLN A 280 0.23 -9.40 6.52
N LEU A 281 0.42 -8.25 5.85
CA LEU A 281 1.72 -7.78 5.37
C LEU A 281 2.77 -7.70 6.49
N LYS A 282 2.42 -7.10 7.61
CA LYS A 282 3.31 -6.93 8.76
C LYS A 282 3.61 -8.26 9.46
N GLN A 283 2.58 -9.09 9.65
CA GLN A 283 2.74 -10.42 10.26
C GLN A 283 3.61 -11.34 9.39
N TRP A 284 3.44 -11.31 8.08
CA TRP A 284 4.29 -12.03 7.13
C TRP A 284 5.77 -11.64 7.26
N ALA A 285 6.05 -10.34 7.41
CA ALA A 285 7.42 -9.88 7.66
C ALA A 285 8.00 -10.44 8.99
N GLY A 286 7.15 -10.65 9.98
CA GLY A 286 7.54 -11.26 11.26
C GLY A 286 7.66 -12.78 11.24
N ALA A 287 6.78 -13.47 10.51
CA ALA A 287 6.73 -14.93 10.43
C ALA A 287 7.75 -15.53 9.43
N ASP A 288 8.11 -14.76 8.39
CA ASP A 288 9.04 -15.14 7.32
C ASP A 288 8.67 -16.45 6.60
N GLU A 289 7.38 -16.65 6.34
CA GLU A 289 6.83 -17.84 5.70
C GLU A 289 6.49 -17.60 4.22
N LYS A 290 6.51 -18.70 3.41
CA LYS A 290 5.97 -18.69 2.06
C LYS A 290 4.46 -18.74 2.09
N LEU A 291 3.82 -17.93 1.24
CA LEU A 291 2.38 -17.84 1.14
C LEU A 291 1.94 -18.08 -0.31
N ASN A 292 0.69 -18.54 -0.49
CA ASN A 292 0.11 -18.73 -1.80
C ASN A 292 -1.06 -17.78 -2.00
N PHE A 293 -1.08 -17.16 -3.15
CA PHE A 293 -2.07 -16.19 -3.59
C PHE A 293 -2.54 -16.51 -5.01
N ARG A 294 -3.47 -15.73 -5.48
CA ARG A 294 -3.88 -15.71 -6.88
C ARG A 294 -4.08 -14.28 -7.36
N ASP A 295 -4.11 -14.11 -8.66
CA ASP A 295 -4.69 -12.94 -9.30
C ASP A 295 -5.86 -13.38 -10.21
N PHE A 296 -6.34 -12.52 -11.10
CA PHE A 296 -7.42 -12.91 -12.03
C PHE A 296 -7.00 -13.95 -13.06
N LYS A 297 -5.69 -14.16 -13.25
CA LYS A 297 -5.15 -15.03 -14.30
C LYS A 297 -4.63 -16.35 -13.78
N GLU A 298 -3.93 -16.34 -12.64
CA GLU A 298 -3.20 -17.51 -12.14
C GLU A 298 -3.04 -17.55 -10.62
N ASP A 299 -2.74 -18.74 -10.12
CA ASP A 299 -2.26 -18.94 -8.75
C ASP A 299 -0.74 -18.74 -8.72
N PHE A 300 -0.21 -18.10 -7.67
CA PHE A 300 1.21 -17.88 -7.51
C PHE A 300 1.67 -18.03 -6.06
N SER A 301 2.95 -18.30 -5.87
CA SER A 301 3.56 -18.35 -4.54
C SER A 301 4.37 -17.08 -4.27
N LEU A 302 4.19 -16.50 -3.10
CA LEU A 302 5.02 -15.44 -2.56
C LEU A 302 6.11 -16.08 -1.69
N GLU A 303 7.38 -15.78 -1.98
CA GLU A 303 8.50 -16.23 -1.17
C GLU A 303 8.41 -15.66 0.26
N SER A 304 9.13 -16.28 1.21
CA SER A 304 9.25 -15.71 2.55
C SER A 304 9.85 -14.31 2.49
N PHE A 305 9.51 -13.45 3.45
CA PHE A 305 9.91 -12.04 3.43
C PHE A 305 11.42 -11.87 3.28
N THR A 306 12.22 -12.69 3.98
CA THR A 306 13.69 -12.63 3.87
C THR A 306 14.19 -12.96 2.47
N ASN A 307 13.53 -13.85 1.74
CA ASN A 307 13.93 -14.30 0.40
C ASN A 307 13.21 -13.56 -0.72
N CYS A 308 12.24 -12.71 -0.41
CA CYS A 308 11.44 -11.98 -1.38
C CYS A 308 12.26 -10.86 -2.01
N THR A 309 12.76 -11.09 -3.23
CA THR A 309 13.61 -10.13 -3.96
C THR A 309 12.96 -9.58 -5.22
N TYR A 310 12.04 -10.33 -5.82
CA TYR A 310 11.43 -9.99 -7.11
C TYR A 310 10.08 -9.29 -6.97
N PHE A 311 9.26 -9.72 -6.02
CA PHE A 311 7.92 -9.21 -5.82
C PHE A 311 7.64 -9.03 -4.32
N ASN A 312 7.76 -7.81 -3.84
CA ASN A 312 7.60 -7.50 -2.41
C ASN A 312 6.34 -6.63 -2.18
N PRO A 313 5.25 -7.20 -1.66
CA PRO A 313 4.02 -6.46 -1.40
C PRO A 313 4.17 -5.28 -0.44
N ILE A 314 5.11 -5.31 0.51
CA ILE A 314 5.40 -4.17 1.41
C ILE A 314 6.06 -3.02 0.63
N GLU A 315 6.96 -3.32 -0.30
CA GLU A 315 7.56 -2.32 -1.19
C GLU A 315 6.49 -1.66 -2.07
N ILE A 316 5.57 -2.47 -2.62
CA ILE A 316 4.46 -1.98 -3.44
C ILE A 316 3.51 -1.11 -2.62
N TYR A 317 3.15 -1.54 -1.41
CA TYR A 317 2.32 -0.74 -0.51
C TYR A 317 2.98 0.61 -0.19
N ALA A 318 4.29 0.61 0.09
CA ALA A 318 5.07 1.83 0.31
C ALA A 318 5.14 2.73 -0.94
N TYR A 319 5.19 2.13 -2.14
CA TYR A 319 5.14 2.86 -3.41
C TYR A 319 3.83 3.64 -3.57
N TYR A 320 2.69 3.02 -3.26
CA TYR A 320 1.38 3.70 -3.28
C TYR A 320 1.30 4.82 -2.23
N ILE A 321 1.76 4.56 -1.00
CA ILE A 321 1.88 5.61 0.04
C ILE A 321 2.73 6.77 -0.51
N GLY A 322 3.86 6.46 -1.13
CA GLY A 322 4.77 7.44 -1.68
C GLY A 322 4.12 8.32 -2.76
N HIS A 323 3.33 7.74 -3.66
CA HIS A 323 2.58 8.51 -4.66
C HIS A 323 1.51 9.40 -4.04
N CYS A 324 0.78 8.90 -3.04
CA CYS A 324 -0.22 9.70 -2.33
C CYS A 324 0.39 10.90 -1.60
N ILE A 325 1.62 10.77 -1.10
CA ILE A 325 2.34 11.86 -0.45
C ILE A 325 2.96 12.79 -1.49
N ASN A 326 3.75 12.22 -2.42
CA ASN A 326 4.56 12.96 -3.38
C ASN A 326 3.78 13.20 -4.67
N ASN A 327 3.05 14.27 -4.73
CA ASN A 327 2.32 14.72 -5.90
C ASN A 327 2.37 16.25 -6.01
N MET A 328 1.93 16.82 -7.11
CA MET A 328 1.99 18.26 -7.34
C MET A 328 1.16 19.08 -6.35
N GLN A 329 0.20 18.49 -5.65
CA GLN A 329 -0.60 19.18 -4.63
C GLN A 329 0.14 19.28 -3.29
N ASN A 330 0.89 18.23 -2.92
CA ASN A 330 1.54 18.11 -1.61
C ASN A 330 3.01 18.50 -1.65
N GLY A 331 3.66 18.41 -2.81
CA GLY A 331 5.09 18.60 -2.98
C GLY A 331 5.89 17.29 -2.88
N VAL A 332 7.22 17.42 -2.87
CA VAL A 332 8.18 16.32 -2.82
C VAL A 332 8.81 16.22 -1.46
N PHE A 333 8.65 15.10 -0.78
CA PHE A 333 9.24 14.81 0.53
C PHE A 333 10.39 13.82 0.41
N LEU A 334 11.48 14.08 1.13
CA LEU A 334 12.71 13.26 1.08
C LEU A 334 13.09 12.65 2.43
N LYS A 335 12.34 12.93 3.51
CA LYS A 335 12.63 12.42 4.85
C LYS A 335 11.43 11.67 5.40
N TYR A 336 11.64 10.40 5.66
CA TYR A 336 10.60 9.50 6.14
C TYR A 336 11.04 8.85 7.44
N PHE A 337 10.16 8.86 8.42
CA PHE A 337 10.35 8.22 9.70
C PHE A 337 9.35 7.09 9.85
N LEU A 338 9.83 5.88 10.06
CA LEU A 338 9.01 4.70 10.31
C LEU A 338 8.99 4.39 11.79
N SER A 339 7.83 4.03 12.32
CA SER A 339 7.70 3.30 13.55
C SER A 339 8.08 1.82 13.35
N TYR A 340 8.39 1.14 14.43
CA TYR A 340 8.70 -0.30 14.39
C TYR A 340 8.26 -1.00 15.67
N PRO A 341 7.81 -2.28 15.57
CA PRO A 341 7.52 -3.10 16.74
C PRO A 341 8.80 -3.45 17.49
N ILE A 342 8.76 -3.35 18.80
CA ILE A 342 9.92 -3.63 19.66
C ILE A 342 10.35 -5.10 19.57
N LYS A 343 9.41 -6.00 19.34
CA LYS A 343 9.63 -7.45 19.36
C LYS A 343 10.16 -8.04 18.05
N TYR A 344 10.22 -7.25 17.00
CA TYR A 344 10.84 -7.73 15.75
C TYR A 344 12.36 -7.79 15.92
N GLU A 345 12.95 -8.82 15.32
CA GLU A 345 14.39 -8.89 15.24
C GLU A 345 14.94 -7.74 14.39
N LYS A 346 16.11 -7.24 14.76
CA LYS A 346 16.70 -6.07 14.09
C LYS A 346 16.76 -6.23 12.57
N HIS A 347 17.06 -7.42 12.07
CA HIS A 347 17.13 -7.66 10.63
C HIS A 347 15.76 -7.58 9.95
N GLN A 348 14.66 -7.96 10.62
CA GLN A 348 13.30 -7.85 10.10
C GLN A 348 12.88 -6.38 10.00
N ALA A 349 13.13 -5.59 11.05
CA ALA A 349 12.84 -4.16 11.06
C ALA A 349 13.64 -3.41 9.97
N GLU A 350 14.93 -3.73 9.81
CA GLU A 350 15.76 -3.14 8.74
C GLU A 350 15.25 -3.53 7.36
N LYS A 351 14.80 -4.76 7.14
CA LYS A 351 14.26 -5.19 5.85
C LYS A 351 12.91 -4.55 5.53
N ILE A 352 12.03 -4.32 6.52
CA ILE A 352 10.81 -3.50 6.34
C ILE A 352 11.21 -2.09 5.92
N LYS A 353 12.17 -1.47 6.62
CA LYS A 353 12.70 -0.16 6.24
C LYS A 353 13.23 -0.14 4.80
N GLU A 354 14.01 -1.14 4.40
CA GLU A 354 14.53 -1.24 3.02
C GLU A 354 13.40 -1.38 1.99
N SER A 355 12.33 -2.11 2.31
CA SER A 355 11.15 -2.23 1.46
C SER A 355 10.45 -0.88 1.29
N PHE A 356 10.26 -0.14 2.39
CA PHE A 356 9.72 1.22 2.35
C PHE A 356 10.66 2.17 1.60
N GLU A 357 11.96 2.08 1.82
CA GLU A 357 12.96 2.91 1.12
C GLU A 357 12.87 2.73 -0.40
N LYS A 358 12.76 1.49 -0.87
CA LYS A 358 12.62 1.19 -2.29
C LYS A 358 11.30 1.71 -2.86
N GLY A 359 10.17 1.39 -2.23
CA GLY A 359 8.85 1.82 -2.70
C GLY A 359 8.70 3.35 -2.71
N LEU A 360 9.08 4.01 -1.63
CA LEU A 360 9.06 5.47 -1.52
C LEU A 360 9.99 6.13 -2.56
N LYS A 361 11.21 5.60 -2.74
CA LYS A 361 12.14 6.08 -3.77
C LYS A 361 11.55 5.95 -5.16
N LYS A 362 10.90 4.81 -5.44
CA LYS A 362 10.26 4.52 -6.73
C LYS A 362 9.13 5.49 -7.05
N SER A 363 8.42 6.01 -6.03
CA SER A 363 7.33 6.99 -6.20
C SER A 363 7.81 8.41 -6.52
N LEU A 364 9.10 8.70 -6.32
CA LEU A 364 9.66 10.04 -6.49
C LEU A 364 10.08 10.31 -7.93
N PRO A 365 9.98 11.57 -8.41
CA PRO A 365 10.45 11.97 -9.72
C PRO A 365 11.96 11.75 -9.89
N ARG A 366 12.38 11.36 -11.10
CA ARG A 366 13.78 11.05 -11.43
C ARG A 366 14.74 12.20 -11.15
N HIS A 367 14.36 13.44 -11.47
CA HIS A 367 15.24 14.61 -11.32
C HIS A 367 15.66 14.87 -9.88
N VAL A 368 14.91 14.36 -8.89
CA VAL A 368 15.31 14.38 -7.47
C VAL A 368 16.65 13.65 -7.27
N PHE A 369 16.90 12.60 -8.05
CA PHE A 369 18.09 11.75 -7.92
C PHE A 369 19.19 12.08 -8.93
N ASP A 370 18.89 12.83 -9.97
CA ASP A 370 19.87 13.38 -10.92
C ASP A 370 20.71 14.50 -10.27
N ASP A 371 20.16 15.23 -9.28
CA ASP A 371 20.90 16.18 -8.47
C ASP A 371 21.52 15.49 -7.22
N GLU A 372 22.83 15.34 -7.21
CA GLU A 372 23.56 14.62 -6.16
C GLU A 372 23.30 15.16 -4.74
N LYS A 373 23.06 16.48 -4.59
CA LYS A 373 22.78 17.09 -3.30
C LYS A 373 21.38 16.72 -2.81
N THR A 374 20.41 16.75 -3.70
CA THR A 374 19.02 16.39 -3.40
C THR A 374 18.91 14.91 -3.14
N ALA A 375 19.55 14.07 -3.95
CA ALA A 375 19.60 12.63 -3.76
C ALA A 375 20.09 12.22 -2.36
N LYS A 376 21.12 12.90 -1.82
CA LYS A 376 21.64 12.68 -0.46
C LYS A 376 20.68 13.09 0.67
N MET A 377 19.63 13.85 0.37
CA MET A 377 18.62 14.23 1.35
C MET A 377 17.55 13.14 1.54
N PHE A 378 17.42 12.24 0.57
CA PHE A 378 16.49 11.13 0.68
C PHE A 378 16.92 10.16 1.79
N LYS A 379 16.03 9.95 2.76
CA LYS A 379 16.30 9.10 3.92
C LYS A 379 15.01 8.47 4.41
N VAL A 380 15.08 7.17 4.69
CA VAL A 380 14.08 6.45 5.45
C VAL A 380 14.74 5.92 6.71
N GLU A 381 14.24 6.31 7.88
CA GLU A 381 14.87 6.01 9.16
C GLU A 381 13.86 5.39 10.13
N LEU A 382 14.27 4.34 10.84
CA LEU A 382 13.54 3.85 12.01
C LEU A 382 13.81 4.82 13.16
N LYS A 383 12.78 5.51 13.66
CA LYS A 383 12.97 6.60 14.65
C LYS A 383 12.44 6.31 16.03
N ALA A 384 11.31 5.66 16.12
CA ALA A 384 10.68 5.38 17.40
C ALA A 384 9.96 4.03 17.35
N SER A 385 9.87 3.37 18.51
CA SER A 385 8.96 2.26 18.68
C SER A 385 7.51 2.76 18.63
N GLU A 386 6.59 1.90 18.23
CA GLU A 386 5.16 2.20 18.17
C GLU A 386 4.67 2.71 19.54
N SER A 387 4.95 1.98 20.61
CA SER A 387 4.58 2.36 21.98
C SER A 387 5.18 3.68 22.46
N CYS A 388 6.44 4.00 22.07
CA CYS A 388 7.06 5.29 22.39
C CYS A 388 6.35 6.45 21.68
N THR A 389 5.98 6.26 20.42
CA THR A 389 5.23 7.26 19.64
C THR A 389 3.86 7.52 20.27
N TYR A 390 3.17 6.45 20.68
CA TYR A 390 1.91 6.55 21.39
C TYR A 390 2.06 7.28 22.74
N ALA A 391 3.11 6.96 23.52
CA ALA A 391 3.39 7.64 24.78
C ALA A 391 3.51 9.16 24.63
N ILE A 392 4.21 9.64 23.60
CA ILE A 392 4.35 11.08 23.31
C ILE A 392 2.98 11.72 23.04
N SER A 393 2.18 11.05 22.22
CA SER A 393 0.84 11.55 21.85
C SER A 393 -0.09 11.60 23.06
N ALA A 394 -0.11 10.54 23.88
CA ALA A 394 -0.89 10.46 25.10
C ALA A 394 -0.49 11.54 26.12
N LEU A 395 0.80 11.67 26.41
CA LEU A 395 1.33 12.67 27.34
C LEU A 395 0.94 14.10 26.90
N LYS A 396 1.01 14.40 25.61
CA LYS A 396 0.58 15.71 25.06
C LYS A 396 -0.93 15.90 25.15
N SER A 397 -1.72 14.90 24.80
CA SER A 397 -3.18 14.95 24.86
C SER A 397 -3.68 15.21 26.27
N TYR A 398 -3.07 14.61 27.28
CA TYR A 398 -3.35 14.88 28.70
C TYR A 398 -2.73 16.18 29.22
N GLY A 399 -2.06 16.95 28.36
CA GLY A 399 -1.52 18.28 28.66
C GLY A 399 -0.27 18.26 29.52
N PHE A 400 0.49 17.15 29.55
CA PHE A 400 1.78 17.07 30.23
C PHE A 400 2.91 17.80 29.49
N ASP A 401 2.63 18.42 28.36
CA ASP A 401 3.51 19.34 27.65
C ASP A 401 3.39 20.80 28.10
N LYS A 402 2.39 21.12 28.93
CA LYS A 402 2.15 22.47 29.45
C LYS A 402 3.13 22.79 30.59
N SER A 403 3.58 24.05 30.65
CA SER A 403 4.62 24.49 31.57
C SER A 403 4.33 24.24 33.05
N ASP A 404 3.06 24.35 33.46
CA ASP A 404 2.62 24.13 34.85
C ASP A 404 2.69 22.66 35.29
N LYS A 405 2.63 21.73 34.34
CA LYS A 405 2.74 20.30 34.60
C LYS A 405 4.16 19.74 34.43
N LEU A 406 5.07 20.50 33.80
CA LEU A 406 6.46 20.10 33.56
C LEU A 406 7.43 20.44 34.72
N ASP A 407 6.94 21.05 35.81
CA ASP A 407 7.78 21.37 36.97
C ASP A 407 8.31 20.11 37.70
N LYS A 408 7.71 18.96 37.45
CA LYS A 408 8.13 17.66 38.00
C LYS A 408 8.14 16.61 36.91
N PRO A 409 9.04 15.61 37.04
CA PRO A 409 9.03 14.47 36.14
C PRO A 409 7.70 13.72 36.17
N VAL A 410 7.18 13.34 35.02
CA VAL A 410 6.02 12.47 34.84
C VAL A 410 6.53 11.08 34.47
N TYR A 411 6.25 10.08 35.29
CA TYR A 411 6.58 8.69 35.01
C TYR A 411 5.40 8.03 34.30
N TYR A 412 5.67 7.28 33.26
CA TYR A 412 4.63 6.66 32.44
C TYR A 412 4.92 5.21 32.10
N GLY A 413 3.84 4.46 31.84
CA GLY A 413 3.84 3.18 31.18
C GLY A 413 2.80 3.19 30.07
N VAL A 414 3.11 2.56 28.96
CA VAL A 414 2.21 2.32 27.84
C VAL A 414 1.97 0.82 27.73
N PHE A 415 0.72 0.46 27.62
CA PHE A 415 0.26 -0.85 27.20
C PHE A 415 -0.43 -0.64 25.83
N ASP A 416 0.32 -0.89 24.76
CA ASP A 416 -0.15 -0.70 23.39
C ASP A 416 -0.64 -2.04 22.84
N PHE A 417 -1.96 -2.22 22.84
CA PHE A 417 -2.63 -3.44 22.41
C PHE A 417 -3.05 -3.31 20.96
N GLY A 418 -2.14 -3.66 20.05
CA GLY A 418 -2.32 -3.57 18.61
C GLY A 418 -3.07 -4.77 18.01
N GLY A 419 -3.20 -4.76 16.68
CA GLY A 419 -3.85 -5.87 15.97
C GLY A 419 -3.06 -7.18 16.02
N GLY A 420 -1.73 -7.15 15.89
CA GLY A 420 -0.89 -8.35 15.87
C GLY A 420 -0.05 -8.55 17.13
N THR A 421 0.35 -7.48 17.78
CA THR A 421 1.27 -7.48 18.95
C THR A 421 0.75 -6.60 20.05
N THR A 422 1.25 -6.84 21.25
CA THR A 422 1.16 -5.89 22.37
C THR A 422 2.56 -5.39 22.69
N ASP A 423 2.75 -4.09 22.73
CA ASP A 423 4.00 -3.45 23.05
C ASP A 423 3.90 -2.66 24.36
N PHE A 424 4.95 -2.75 25.19
CA PHE A 424 5.06 -2.02 26.46
C PHE A 424 6.20 -1.03 26.37
N ASP A 425 5.99 0.17 26.88
CA ASP A 425 7.02 1.18 27.03
C ASP A 425 6.95 1.83 28.40
N PHE A 426 8.10 2.01 29.04
CA PHE A 426 8.20 2.62 30.37
C PHE A 426 9.24 3.72 30.34
N GLY A 427 8.91 4.88 30.91
CA GLY A 427 9.83 5.99 30.86
C GLY A 427 9.48 7.16 31.74
N LYS A 428 10.21 8.24 31.51
CA LYS A 428 10.07 9.51 32.21
C LYS A 428 9.99 10.66 31.21
N TRP A 429 9.06 11.55 31.44
CA TRP A 429 8.85 12.79 30.70
C TRP A 429 9.14 13.98 31.61
N GLU A 430 10.03 14.86 31.18
CA GLU A 430 10.49 15.99 31.98
C GLU A 430 10.83 17.19 31.12
N LYS A 431 10.96 18.38 31.74
CA LYS A 431 11.43 19.58 31.09
C LYS A 431 12.84 19.36 30.57
N SER A 432 13.09 19.76 29.34
CA SER A 432 14.43 19.64 28.76
C SER A 432 15.40 20.65 29.38
N ALA A 433 16.60 20.18 29.74
CA ALA A 433 17.71 21.05 30.10
C ALA A 433 18.26 21.82 28.89
N ASN A 434 18.01 21.34 27.66
CA ASN A 434 18.43 22.03 26.43
C ASN A 434 17.31 22.98 25.99
N PRO A 435 17.56 24.31 25.93
CA PRO A 435 16.54 25.31 25.59
C PRO A 435 15.96 25.19 24.18
N LYS A 436 16.60 24.38 23.32
CA LYS A 436 16.06 24.09 21.97
C LYS A 436 14.87 23.15 21.99
N PHE A 437 14.64 22.46 23.09
CA PHE A 437 13.57 21.46 23.24
C PHE A 437 12.72 21.79 24.48
N ALA A 438 11.41 21.74 24.35
CA ALA A 438 10.53 22.01 25.48
C ALA A 438 10.58 20.90 26.54
N TYR A 439 10.72 19.65 26.11
CA TYR A 439 10.71 18.48 26.97
C TYR A 439 11.75 17.44 26.53
N LYS A 440 12.05 16.54 27.44
CA LYS A 440 12.89 15.37 27.25
C LYS A 440 12.12 14.14 27.68
N MET A 441 12.12 13.12 26.87
CA MET A 441 11.65 11.79 27.17
C MET A 441 12.86 10.89 27.45
N THR A 442 12.83 10.18 28.56
CA THR A 442 13.85 9.19 28.90
C THR A 442 13.17 7.85 28.95
N HIS A 443 13.56 6.99 28.04
CA HIS A 443 13.10 5.61 27.97
C HIS A 443 13.89 4.75 28.97
N PHE A 444 13.21 3.93 29.76
CA PHE A 444 13.84 3.05 30.75
C PHE A 444 13.92 1.62 30.26
N SER A 445 12.80 1.09 29.79
CA SER A 445 12.69 -0.27 29.31
C SER A 445 11.48 -0.42 28.43
N ASN A 446 11.50 -1.47 27.64
CA ASN A 446 10.38 -1.91 26.83
C ASN A 446 10.12 -3.41 27.01
N GLY A 447 8.96 -3.84 26.56
CA GLY A 447 8.52 -5.22 26.59
C GLY A 447 7.42 -5.44 25.59
N GLY A 448 6.75 -6.56 25.68
CA GLY A 448 5.58 -6.84 24.86
C GLY A 448 5.38 -8.33 24.64
N ASP A 449 4.32 -8.64 23.89
CA ASP A 449 3.98 -9.99 23.44
C ASP A 449 3.70 -9.97 21.94
N LYS A 450 4.45 -10.77 21.18
CA LYS A 450 4.33 -10.82 19.73
C LYS A 450 3.09 -11.57 19.21
N TYR A 451 2.38 -12.24 20.10
CA TYR A 451 1.19 -13.02 19.77
C TYR A 451 -0.08 -12.44 20.40
N LEU A 452 0.04 -11.58 21.39
CA LEU A 452 -1.09 -10.93 22.03
C LEU A 452 -1.48 -9.68 21.25
N GLY A 453 -2.32 -9.86 20.24
CA GLY A 453 -2.91 -8.79 19.46
C GLY A 453 -4.33 -9.17 19.04
N GLY A 454 -5.16 -8.19 18.71
CA GLY A 454 -6.58 -8.40 18.40
C GLY A 454 -6.83 -9.44 17.33
N GLU A 455 -6.12 -9.36 16.21
CA GLU A 455 -6.24 -10.30 15.09
C GLU A 455 -5.75 -11.71 15.47
N ASN A 456 -4.64 -11.80 16.23
CA ASN A 456 -4.13 -13.09 16.67
C ASN A 456 -5.06 -13.75 17.70
N LEU A 457 -5.68 -12.94 18.59
CA LEU A 457 -6.71 -13.42 19.50
C LEU A 457 -7.94 -13.88 18.72
N LEU A 458 -8.38 -13.13 17.74
CA LEU A 458 -9.52 -13.50 16.89
C LEU A 458 -9.30 -14.84 16.17
N GLU A 459 -8.11 -15.07 15.61
CA GLU A 459 -7.73 -16.37 15.06
C GLU A 459 -7.75 -17.50 16.12
N LEU A 460 -7.28 -17.19 17.33
CA LEU A 460 -7.30 -18.14 18.44
C LEU A 460 -8.73 -18.50 18.86
N LEU A 461 -9.62 -17.51 18.96
CA LEU A 461 -11.05 -17.74 19.24
C LEU A 461 -11.73 -18.53 18.12
N ALA A 462 -11.40 -18.25 16.86
CA ALA A 462 -11.89 -19.01 15.71
C ALA A 462 -11.43 -20.47 15.73
N PHE A 463 -10.19 -20.71 16.13
CA PHE A 463 -9.63 -22.05 16.30
C PHE A 463 -10.36 -22.83 17.43
N GLU A 464 -10.71 -22.17 18.53
CA GLU A 464 -11.50 -22.76 19.61
C GLU A 464 -12.92 -23.05 19.16
N ALA A 465 -13.59 -22.11 18.50
CA ALA A 465 -14.93 -22.31 17.94
C ALA A 465 -14.98 -23.46 16.91
N TYR A 466 -13.92 -23.60 16.09
CA TYR A 466 -13.78 -24.78 15.23
C TYR A 466 -13.72 -26.06 16.09
N GLY A 467 -13.02 -26.07 17.21
CA GLY A 467 -12.93 -27.18 18.13
C GLY A 467 -14.29 -27.60 18.70
N GLN A 468 -15.13 -26.63 19.05
CA GLN A 468 -16.48 -26.86 19.53
C GLN A 468 -17.39 -27.55 18.49
N ASN A 469 -17.10 -27.35 17.19
CA ASN A 469 -17.83 -27.93 16.07
C ASN A 469 -17.08 -29.09 15.38
N PHE A 470 -15.96 -29.54 15.94
CA PHE A 470 -15.01 -30.41 15.23
C PHE A 470 -15.63 -31.69 14.67
N GLN A 471 -16.54 -32.33 15.39
CA GLN A 471 -17.13 -33.59 14.91
C GLN A 471 -17.90 -33.39 13.61
N THR A 472 -18.76 -32.38 13.53
CA THR A 472 -19.53 -32.02 12.33
C THR A 472 -18.62 -31.60 11.17
N LEU A 473 -17.57 -30.79 11.48
CA LEU A 473 -16.62 -30.30 10.47
C LEU A 473 -15.74 -31.43 9.93
N LYS A 474 -15.34 -32.36 10.79
CA LYS A 474 -14.60 -33.56 10.40
C LYS A 474 -15.38 -34.45 9.44
N GLU A 475 -16.68 -34.66 9.69
CA GLU A 475 -17.56 -35.44 8.80
C GLU A 475 -17.69 -34.78 7.42
N LYS A 476 -17.63 -33.47 7.34
CA LYS A 476 -17.63 -32.68 6.10
C LYS A 476 -16.25 -32.51 5.45
N GLY A 477 -15.18 -33.07 6.03
CA GLY A 477 -13.83 -33.00 5.47
C GLY A 477 -13.16 -31.64 5.66
N ILE A 478 -13.68 -30.73 6.51
CA ILE A 478 -13.23 -29.35 6.66
C ILE A 478 -12.04 -29.31 7.62
N ALA A 479 -10.89 -28.79 7.15
CA ALA A 479 -9.67 -28.58 7.91
C ALA A 479 -9.56 -27.13 8.38
N ILE A 480 -8.66 -26.90 9.36
CA ILE A 480 -8.34 -25.56 9.90
C ILE A 480 -6.84 -25.31 9.90
N ALA A 481 -6.41 -24.06 9.69
CA ALA A 481 -5.02 -23.66 9.85
C ALA A 481 -4.67 -23.46 11.33
N LYS A 482 -3.39 -23.57 11.63
CA LYS A 482 -2.86 -23.16 12.93
C LYS A 482 -2.98 -21.63 13.05
N PRO A 483 -3.62 -21.09 14.11
CA PRO A 483 -3.64 -19.66 14.34
C PRO A 483 -2.23 -19.13 14.64
N ASN A 484 -2.01 -17.85 14.40
CA ASN A 484 -0.77 -17.18 14.75
C ASN A 484 -0.69 -16.92 16.25
N TYR A 485 -0.55 -17.99 17.01
CA TYR A 485 -0.46 -17.96 18.47
C TYR A 485 0.57 -18.97 18.97
N ASP A 486 1.21 -18.66 20.13
CA ASP A 486 2.14 -19.57 20.78
C ASP A 486 1.40 -20.69 21.52
N ARG A 487 2.09 -21.82 21.73
CA ARG A 487 1.61 -22.97 22.54
C ARG A 487 0.26 -23.53 22.10
N ILE A 488 0.01 -23.60 20.80
CA ILE A 488 -1.15 -24.30 20.24
C ILE A 488 -0.89 -25.81 20.27
N ASP A 489 -1.89 -26.56 20.76
CA ASP A 489 -1.87 -28.02 20.64
C ASP A 489 -2.04 -28.44 19.17
N THR A 490 -0.91 -28.69 18.53
CA THR A 490 -0.87 -29.08 17.12
C THR A 490 -1.41 -30.49 16.84
N GLN A 491 -1.67 -31.27 17.87
CA GLN A 491 -2.21 -32.62 17.73
C GLN A 491 -3.74 -32.69 17.96
N ARG A 492 -4.36 -31.61 18.47
CA ARG A 492 -5.78 -31.57 18.87
C ARG A 492 -6.72 -32.05 17.78
N PHE A 493 -6.43 -31.71 16.52
CA PHE A 493 -7.29 -32.05 15.36
C PHE A 493 -6.62 -33.05 14.39
N GLY A 494 -5.45 -33.56 14.70
CA GLY A 494 -4.71 -34.53 13.89
C GLY A 494 -4.52 -34.04 12.45
N SER A 495 -4.90 -34.84 11.45
CA SER A 495 -4.75 -34.51 10.03
C SER A 495 -5.67 -33.39 9.52
N PHE A 496 -6.57 -32.88 10.36
CA PHE A 496 -7.44 -31.74 10.04
C PHE A 496 -6.82 -30.39 10.41
N MET A 497 -5.67 -30.36 11.09
CA MET A 497 -4.87 -29.17 11.21
C MET A 497 -3.84 -29.15 10.09
N GLN A 498 -4.00 -28.24 9.15
CA GLN A 498 -3.21 -28.16 7.93
C GLN A 498 -2.77 -26.72 7.65
N ASN A 499 -1.64 -26.58 6.99
CA ASN A 499 -1.20 -25.28 6.46
C ASN A 499 -1.58 -25.15 4.98
N SER A 500 -2.79 -25.61 4.64
CA SER A 500 -3.33 -25.48 3.31
C SER A 500 -4.06 -24.15 3.15
N ARG A 501 -4.31 -23.81 1.92
CA ARG A 501 -5.09 -22.67 1.50
C ARG A 501 -6.49 -22.68 2.13
N GLU A 502 -7.21 -23.78 1.91
CA GLU A 502 -8.56 -24.00 2.38
C GLU A 502 -8.66 -23.88 3.90
N ALA A 503 -7.70 -24.46 4.61
CA ALA A 503 -7.64 -24.41 6.07
C ALA A 503 -7.44 -22.98 6.61
N ARG A 504 -6.68 -22.14 5.90
CA ARG A 504 -6.50 -20.71 6.24
C ARG A 504 -7.78 -19.91 5.99
N LEU A 505 -8.47 -20.13 4.86
CA LEU A 505 -9.77 -19.50 4.60
C LEU A 505 -10.80 -19.88 5.65
N ASN A 506 -10.84 -21.14 6.02
CA ASN A 506 -11.77 -21.61 7.05
C ASN A 506 -11.53 -20.89 8.39
N LEU A 507 -10.25 -20.70 8.75
CA LEU A 507 -9.90 -19.93 9.96
C LEU A 507 -10.36 -18.47 9.85
N GLN A 508 -10.11 -17.84 8.70
CA GLN A 508 -10.50 -16.44 8.46
C GLN A 508 -12.02 -16.25 8.40
N GLU A 509 -12.75 -17.16 7.78
CA GLU A 509 -14.21 -17.09 7.71
C GLU A 509 -14.83 -17.20 9.12
N ILE A 510 -14.38 -18.15 9.94
CA ILE A 510 -14.85 -18.26 11.33
C ILE A 510 -14.46 -17.02 12.13
N ALA A 511 -13.22 -16.54 11.96
CA ALA A 511 -12.74 -15.32 12.62
C ALA A 511 -13.60 -14.10 12.26
N SER A 512 -13.99 -13.95 10.98
CA SER A 512 -14.85 -12.84 10.54
C SER A 512 -16.21 -12.83 11.25
N LYS A 513 -16.78 -14.00 11.55
CA LYS A 513 -18.05 -14.13 12.29
C LYS A 513 -17.91 -13.82 13.78
N LEU A 514 -16.72 -14.01 14.34
CA LEU A 514 -16.42 -13.70 15.75
C LEU A 514 -15.93 -12.27 15.95
N HIS A 515 -15.61 -11.53 14.91
CA HIS A 515 -15.12 -10.17 14.99
C HIS A 515 -16.08 -9.23 15.76
N PRO A 516 -17.40 -9.21 15.50
CA PRO A 516 -18.33 -8.40 16.30
C PRO A 516 -18.34 -8.77 17.79
N PHE A 517 -18.14 -10.05 18.12
CA PHE A 517 -18.03 -10.49 19.51
C PHE A 517 -16.85 -9.83 20.20
N LEU A 518 -15.68 -9.81 19.56
CA LEU A 518 -14.49 -9.19 20.15
C LEU A 518 -14.61 -7.66 20.26
N GLU A 519 -15.18 -7.00 19.24
CA GLU A 519 -15.27 -5.53 19.20
C GLU A 519 -16.34 -4.95 20.13
N LYS A 520 -17.48 -5.63 20.28
CA LYS A 520 -18.64 -5.09 21.01
C LYS A 520 -18.83 -5.69 22.41
N LEU A 521 -17.85 -6.43 22.89
CA LEU A 521 -17.87 -7.01 24.22
C LEU A 521 -17.78 -5.90 25.28
N ASP A 522 -18.84 -5.73 26.09
CA ASP A 522 -18.89 -4.78 27.20
C ASP A 522 -19.11 -5.47 28.54
N ALA A 523 -19.09 -4.70 29.64
CA ALA A 523 -19.22 -5.23 30.99
C ALA A 523 -20.57 -5.95 31.21
N ASN A 524 -21.66 -5.46 30.63
CA ASN A 524 -22.99 -6.06 30.80
C ASN A 524 -23.08 -7.40 30.05
N ILE A 525 -22.53 -7.44 28.84
CA ILE A 525 -22.46 -8.68 28.03
C ILE A 525 -21.57 -9.72 28.72
N ILE A 526 -20.45 -9.28 29.28
CA ILE A 526 -19.54 -10.16 30.03
C ILE A 526 -20.27 -10.77 31.22
N GLU A 527 -20.96 -9.97 32.03
CA GLU A 527 -21.73 -10.42 33.19
C GLU A 527 -22.84 -11.40 32.79
N ALA A 528 -23.61 -11.10 31.74
CA ALA A 528 -24.64 -12.01 31.23
C ALA A 528 -24.07 -13.35 30.77
N ILE A 529 -22.93 -13.37 30.08
CA ILE A 529 -22.27 -14.62 29.66
C ILE A 529 -21.80 -15.42 30.88
N GLU A 530 -21.22 -14.77 31.88
CA GLU A 530 -20.74 -15.44 33.13
C GLU A 530 -21.87 -16.04 33.93
N GLU A 531 -22.99 -15.34 34.05
CA GLU A 531 -24.19 -15.78 34.75
C GLU A 531 -25.03 -16.78 33.95
N GLY A 532 -24.74 -16.93 32.64
CA GLY A 532 -25.48 -17.82 31.75
C GLY A 532 -26.83 -17.27 31.31
N GLU A 533 -26.94 -15.94 31.34
CA GLU A 533 -28.13 -15.23 30.89
C GLU A 533 -28.15 -15.00 29.35
N GLU A 534 -29.34 -14.71 28.82
CA GLU A 534 -29.47 -14.31 27.41
C GLU A 534 -28.92 -12.91 27.21
N PHE A 535 -28.21 -12.70 26.10
CA PHE A 535 -27.74 -11.39 25.68
C PHE A 535 -27.92 -11.21 24.18
N GLU A 536 -28.08 -9.99 23.74
CA GLU A 536 -28.10 -9.61 22.33
C GLU A 536 -26.86 -8.76 22.01
N MET A 537 -26.24 -9.02 20.86
CA MET A 537 -25.08 -8.27 20.38
C MET A 537 -25.24 -8.04 18.89
N GLU A 538 -25.21 -6.79 18.46
CA GLU A 538 -25.37 -6.43 17.06
C GLU A 538 -24.25 -7.04 16.21
N GLY A 539 -24.64 -7.79 15.18
CA GLY A 539 -23.71 -8.43 14.23
C GLY A 539 -23.13 -9.77 14.72
N PHE A 540 -23.53 -10.27 15.91
CA PHE A 540 -23.11 -11.56 16.43
C PHE A 540 -24.30 -12.40 16.89
N GLU A 541 -24.29 -13.66 16.48
CA GLU A 541 -25.25 -14.68 16.93
C GLU A 541 -24.48 -15.89 17.48
N LYS A 542 -25.03 -16.59 18.49
CA LYS A 542 -24.42 -17.80 19.08
C LYS A 542 -24.43 -19.01 18.13
N GLU A 543 -25.28 -18.96 17.12
CA GLU A 543 -25.42 -19.96 16.06
C GLU A 543 -25.56 -19.24 14.72
N PHE A 544 -24.68 -19.52 13.79
CA PHE A 544 -24.63 -18.83 12.50
C PHE A 544 -24.20 -19.74 11.36
N LYS A 545 -24.44 -19.29 10.15
CA LYS A 545 -24.02 -19.95 8.93
C LYS A 545 -22.62 -19.54 8.52
N VAL A 546 -21.77 -20.51 8.13
CA VAL A 546 -20.43 -20.27 7.55
C VAL A 546 -20.25 -21.04 6.25
N GLN A 547 -19.45 -20.48 5.36
CA GLN A 547 -19.03 -21.11 4.11
C GLN A 547 -17.57 -21.59 4.25
N LEU A 548 -17.38 -22.89 4.37
CA LEU A 548 -16.07 -23.49 4.63
C LEU A 548 -15.66 -24.43 3.50
N PHE A 549 -14.37 -24.61 3.30
CA PHE A 549 -13.80 -25.43 2.24
C PHE A 549 -13.40 -26.82 2.75
N ASP A 550 -13.68 -27.84 1.96
CA ASP A 550 -13.10 -29.18 2.16
C ASP A 550 -11.57 -29.12 2.00
N ARG A 551 -10.87 -29.93 2.79
CA ARG A 551 -9.40 -30.02 2.78
C ARG A 551 -8.76 -30.46 1.45
N ASN A 552 -9.57 -31.04 0.55
CA ASN A 552 -9.11 -31.47 -0.77
C ASN A 552 -9.37 -30.41 -1.86
N GLY A 553 -9.92 -29.25 -1.47
CA GLY A 553 -10.31 -28.19 -2.40
C GLY A 553 -11.71 -28.39 -2.99
N GLY A 554 -12.12 -27.46 -3.83
CA GLY A 554 -13.44 -27.43 -4.47
C GLY A 554 -14.30 -26.25 -4.00
N ASP A 555 -15.59 -26.32 -4.27
CA ASP A 555 -16.54 -25.28 -3.86
C ASP A 555 -16.71 -25.28 -2.33
N SER A 556 -17.07 -24.12 -1.78
CA SER A 556 -17.34 -24.00 -0.36
C SER A 556 -18.58 -24.80 0.06
N ILE A 557 -18.52 -25.38 1.24
CA ILE A 557 -19.59 -26.15 1.87
C ILE A 557 -20.28 -25.26 2.89
N SER A 558 -21.62 -25.17 2.80
CA SER A 558 -22.39 -24.48 3.83
C SER A 558 -22.50 -25.33 5.09
N VAL A 559 -22.18 -24.71 6.22
CA VAL A 559 -22.46 -25.24 7.56
C VAL A 559 -23.49 -24.31 8.18
N GLU A 560 -24.72 -24.78 8.27
CA GLU A 560 -25.88 -23.95 8.68
C GLU A 560 -25.91 -23.70 10.19
N ASP A 561 -25.51 -24.68 10.99
CA ASP A 561 -25.67 -24.70 12.46
C ASP A 561 -24.29 -24.65 13.15
N PHE A 562 -23.46 -23.65 12.80
CA PHE A 562 -22.18 -23.46 13.46
C PHE A 562 -22.40 -22.77 14.82
N LYS A 563 -22.08 -23.48 15.91
CA LYS A 563 -22.40 -23.04 17.29
C LYS A 563 -21.16 -22.55 18.02
N VAL A 564 -21.34 -21.53 18.86
CA VAL A 564 -20.30 -20.95 19.68
C VAL A 564 -20.70 -20.96 21.15
N ASP A 565 -19.92 -21.66 21.97
CA ASP A 565 -19.99 -21.52 23.42
C ASP A 565 -19.30 -20.24 23.85
N CYS A 566 -20.08 -19.17 24.02
CA CYS A 566 -19.58 -17.84 24.37
C CYS A 566 -18.85 -17.81 25.72
N LYS A 567 -19.21 -18.68 26.68
CA LYS A 567 -18.55 -18.72 27.98
C LYS A 567 -17.14 -19.31 27.87
N GLU A 568 -16.96 -20.34 27.08
CA GLU A 568 -15.65 -20.93 26.81
C GLU A 568 -14.75 -19.96 26.06
N ILE A 569 -15.28 -19.31 25.01
CA ILE A 569 -14.58 -18.28 24.24
C ILE A 569 -14.19 -17.10 25.13
N LEU A 570 -15.09 -16.59 25.97
CA LEU A 570 -14.82 -15.49 26.90
C LEU A 570 -13.73 -15.85 27.92
N ASN A 571 -13.79 -17.07 28.48
CA ASN A 571 -12.79 -17.53 29.43
C ASN A 571 -11.39 -17.61 28.80
N LEU A 572 -11.31 -18.11 27.56
CA LEU A 572 -10.06 -18.13 26.81
C LEU A 572 -9.52 -16.71 26.58
N LEU A 573 -10.37 -15.78 26.12
CA LEU A 573 -10.02 -14.39 25.88
C LEU A 573 -9.52 -13.72 27.18
N LYS A 574 -10.27 -13.82 28.28
CA LYS A 574 -9.89 -13.27 29.59
C LYS A 574 -8.54 -13.80 30.06
N GLY A 575 -8.32 -15.13 29.99
CA GLY A 575 -7.06 -15.72 30.39
C GLY A 575 -5.86 -15.17 29.62
N LYS A 576 -6.03 -14.89 28.31
CA LYS A 576 -4.95 -14.32 27.48
C LYS A 576 -4.68 -12.85 27.81
N ILE A 577 -5.73 -12.07 28.03
CA ILE A 577 -5.60 -10.66 28.44
C ILE A 577 -4.94 -10.59 29.84
N ASP A 578 -5.36 -11.42 30.78
CA ASP A 578 -4.77 -11.47 32.13
C ASP A 578 -3.28 -11.82 32.10
N ASP A 579 -2.87 -12.78 31.27
CA ASP A 579 -1.46 -13.11 31.06
C ASP A 579 -0.68 -11.89 30.53
N GLY A 580 -1.25 -11.13 29.57
CA GLY A 580 -0.65 -9.91 29.03
C GLY A 580 -0.51 -8.80 30.08
N VAL A 581 -1.55 -8.58 30.86
CA VAL A 581 -1.57 -7.59 31.94
C VAL A 581 -0.54 -7.99 33.05
N ALA A 582 -0.46 -9.27 33.40
CA ALA A 582 0.53 -9.76 34.33
C ALA A 582 1.97 -9.52 33.84
N ASN A 583 2.23 -9.76 32.54
CA ASN A 583 3.52 -9.49 31.92
C ASN A 583 3.87 -7.99 31.93
N PHE A 584 2.89 -7.11 31.68
CA PHE A 584 3.09 -5.68 31.81
C PHE A 584 3.50 -5.27 33.24
N PHE A 585 2.76 -5.71 34.25
CA PHE A 585 3.06 -5.38 35.64
C PHE A 585 4.36 -6.00 36.14
N ALA A 586 4.78 -7.15 35.62
CA ALA A 586 6.09 -7.69 35.89
C ALA A 586 7.21 -6.80 35.35
N GLY A 587 7.07 -6.33 34.08
CA GLY A 587 7.97 -5.34 33.47
C GLY A 587 7.98 -4.03 34.25
N PHE A 588 6.81 -3.51 34.58
CA PHE A 588 6.61 -2.31 35.38
C PHE A 588 7.34 -2.39 36.73
N SER A 589 7.12 -3.47 37.49
CA SER A 589 7.73 -3.65 38.83
C SER A 589 9.27 -3.65 38.77
N LYS A 590 9.85 -4.25 37.74
CA LYS A 590 11.29 -4.22 37.51
C LYS A 590 11.80 -2.80 37.26
N VAL A 591 11.12 -2.06 36.38
CA VAL A 591 11.48 -0.68 36.01
C VAL A 591 11.37 0.25 37.22
N MET A 592 10.32 0.07 38.04
CA MET A 592 10.10 0.85 39.26
C MET A 592 11.25 0.65 40.26
N ALA A 593 11.71 -0.58 40.45
CA ALA A 593 12.79 -0.88 41.37
C ALA A 593 14.13 -0.24 40.98
N GLU A 594 14.37 -0.05 39.67
CA GLU A 594 15.66 0.39 39.16
C GLU A 594 15.74 1.90 38.85
N ASN A 595 14.61 2.56 38.49
CA ASN A 595 14.64 3.86 37.85
C ASN A 595 13.82 4.96 38.54
N ILE A 596 13.04 4.65 39.57
CA ILE A 596 12.23 5.65 40.26
C ILE A 596 13.03 6.33 41.35
N ASP A 597 13.06 7.65 41.27
CA ASP A 597 13.63 8.51 42.28
C ASP A 597 12.55 8.99 43.30
N ASN A 598 13.00 9.65 44.37
CA ASN A 598 12.13 10.21 45.41
C ASN A 598 11.22 11.33 44.94
N GLN A 599 11.30 11.74 43.65
CA GLN A 599 10.46 12.77 43.06
C GLN A 599 9.21 12.21 42.40
N CYS A 600 9.16 10.90 42.19
CA CYS A 600 7.98 10.24 41.65
C CYS A 600 6.80 10.34 42.62
N ARG A 601 5.73 11.01 42.24
CA ARG A 601 4.49 11.10 43.02
C ARG A 601 3.35 10.27 42.44
N ALA A 602 3.39 10.06 41.13
CA ALA A 602 2.38 9.31 40.38
C ALA A 602 3.02 8.65 39.18
N PHE A 603 2.48 7.52 38.81
CA PHE A 603 2.79 6.83 37.57
C PHE A 603 1.53 6.79 36.70
N HIS A 604 1.67 7.16 35.45
CA HIS A 604 0.56 7.22 34.51
C HIS A 604 0.64 6.03 33.56
N ILE A 605 -0.41 5.22 33.51
CA ILE A 605 -0.53 4.11 32.58
C ILE A 605 -1.47 4.55 31.46
N PHE A 606 -1.01 4.41 30.23
CA PHE A 606 -1.78 4.71 29.02
C PHE A 606 -2.08 3.39 28.31
N LEU A 607 -3.35 3.20 27.97
CA LEU A 607 -3.80 2.11 27.12
C LEU A 607 -3.87 2.61 25.69
N GLY A 608 -3.21 1.93 24.77
CA GLY A 608 -3.16 2.24 23.36
C GLY A 608 -3.48 1.04 22.47
N GLY A 609 -3.52 1.30 21.16
CA GLY A 609 -3.79 0.30 20.15
C GLY A 609 -5.29 0.09 19.87
N ASN A 610 -5.64 -0.20 18.62
CA ASN A 610 -7.03 -0.34 18.18
C ASN A 610 -7.76 -1.50 18.87
N ALA A 611 -7.04 -2.55 19.29
CA ALA A 611 -7.64 -3.66 20.01
C ALA A 611 -8.06 -3.31 21.46
N SER A 612 -7.59 -2.18 22.00
CA SER A 612 -8.00 -1.70 23.34
C SER A 612 -9.36 -0.98 23.32
N ILE A 613 -9.86 -0.55 22.18
CA ILE A 613 -11.13 0.19 22.03
C ILE A 613 -12.32 -0.76 22.21
N GLY A 614 -12.23 -2.00 21.75
CA GLY A 614 -13.30 -3.00 21.87
C GLY A 614 -13.47 -3.60 23.26
N ALA A 615 -12.47 -3.48 24.15
CA ALA A 615 -12.51 -4.07 25.49
C ALA A 615 -13.21 -3.18 26.56
N GLY A 616 -14.18 -2.39 26.13
CA GLY A 616 -15.07 -1.63 27.02
C GLY A 616 -14.48 -0.30 27.47
N GLN A 617 -15.14 0.78 27.12
CA GLN A 617 -15.04 2.07 27.83
C GLN A 617 -15.49 1.90 29.29
N THR A 618 -14.78 1.13 30.06
CA THR A 618 -14.89 1.16 31.51
C THR A 618 -13.73 1.99 32.01
N SER A 619 -14.06 3.22 32.43
CA SER A 619 -13.23 4.03 33.28
C SER A 619 -12.68 3.19 34.43
N VAL A 620 -11.38 2.94 34.40
CA VAL A 620 -10.63 2.51 35.58
C VAL A 620 -9.96 3.73 36.20
#